data_e9546c6decfcd21e122e7e27e68d83fc
#
_entry.id   e9546c6decfcd21e122e7e27e68d83fc
#
_cell.length_a   1.000
_cell.length_b   1.000
_cell.length_c   1.000
_cell.angle_alpha   90.00
_cell.angle_beta   90.00
_cell.angle_gamma   90.00
#
_symmetry.space_group_name_H-M   'P 1'
#
loop_
_entity.id
_entity.type
_entity.pdbx_description
1 polymer ?
#
loop_
_entity_poly.entity_id
_entity_poly.type
_entity_poly.pdbx_seq_one_letter_code
_entity_poly.pdbx_strand_id
1 'polypeptide(L)'
;MSDADLGWNPPAERRVYCNRTLNMRSIHAVGFDMDYTLVHYDVVAWEARAYEHVRQRLAERGLPVKDLAFDAQQFARGLVVDLQEGNIVKANRFGYVTQASHGTTMLTHEQQRAAYSQVWIDLSEPRWVFLNTLFSLSESCLYGQLVDRFDRGDITGIDDCRALYQTVNEQINAAHLEG
;
A
#
# COMPACT_ATOMS: atom_id res chain seq x y z
N MET A 1 -3.57 45.31 8.04
CA MET A 1 -4.85 44.58 7.92
C MET A 1 -4.98 43.73 9.17
N SER A 2 -5.96 44.01 10.02
CA SER A 2 -6.25 43.16 11.19
C SER A 2 -7.10 41.96 10.78
N ASP A 3 -7.03 40.86 11.50
CA ASP A 3 -7.85 39.66 11.25
C ASP A 3 -9.36 39.89 11.16
N ALA A 4 -9.81 41.05 11.65
CA ALA A 4 -11.20 41.48 11.58
C ALA A 4 -11.69 41.80 10.14
N ASP A 5 -10.78 42.08 9.20
CA ASP A 5 -11.15 42.47 7.84
C ASP A 5 -11.49 41.30 6.91
N LEU A 6 -11.19 40.04 7.31
CA LEU A 6 -11.43 38.87 6.47
C LEU A 6 -12.73 38.13 6.77
N GLY A 7 -13.48 38.53 7.82
CA GLY A 7 -14.74 37.91 8.20
C GLY A 7 -14.63 36.40 8.57
N TRP A 8 -13.39 35.86 8.61
CA TRP A 8 -13.13 34.46 8.87
C TRP A 8 -12.66 34.27 10.33
N ASN A 9 -13.54 33.81 11.18
CA ASN A 9 -13.24 33.51 12.57
C ASN A 9 -13.72 32.08 12.92
N PRO A 10 -12.99 31.05 12.46
CA PRO A 10 -13.37 29.69 12.74
C PRO A 10 -13.27 29.37 14.24
N PRO A 11 -14.05 28.42 14.75
CA PRO A 11 -13.91 27.91 16.11
C PRO A 11 -12.50 27.38 16.35
N ALA A 12 -12.04 27.38 17.60
CA ALA A 12 -10.65 27.10 17.96
C ALA A 12 -10.13 25.75 17.41
N GLU A 13 -10.97 24.72 17.39
CA GLU A 13 -10.66 23.39 16.85
C GLU A 13 -10.47 23.34 15.31
N ARG A 14 -10.87 24.39 14.62
CA ARG A 14 -10.70 24.55 13.15
C ARG A 14 -9.68 25.59 12.76
N ARG A 15 -8.99 26.18 13.73
CA ARG A 15 -7.95 27.17 13.45
C ARG A 15 -6.66 26.50 13.03
N VAL A 16 -5.96 27.15 12.11
CA VAL A 16 -4.60 26.77 11.73
C VAL A 16 -3.61 27.49 12.65
N TYR A 17 -2.72 26.74 13.27
CA TYR A 17 -1.71 27.25 14.18
C TYR A 17 -0.33 27.02 13.58
N CYS A 18 0.47 28.10 13.49
CA CYS A 18 1.87 27.99 13.10
C CYS A 18 2.72 27.72 14.34
N ASN A 19 3.62 26.76 14.27
CA ASN A 19 4.58 26.45 15.34
C ASN A 19 5.79 27.37 15.35
N ARG A 20 5.94 28.21 14.31
CA ARG A 20 7.00 29.22 14.17
C ARG A 20 6.54 30.35 13.25
N THR A 21 7.19 31.49 13.37
CA THR A 21 6.93 32.65 12.49
C THR A 21 7.41 32.35 11.07
N LEU A 22 6.55 32.54 10.09
CA LEU A 22 6.87 32.46 8.67
C LEU A 22 6.87 33.88 8.07
N ASN A 23 8.00 34.27 7.47
CA ASN A 23 8.07 35.55 6.76
C ASN A 23 7.45 35.44 5.36
N MET A 24 6.18 35.80 5.24
CA MET A 24 5.44 35.73 3.98
C MET A 24 6.04 36.61 2.86
N ARG A 25 6.82 37.64 3.20
CA ARG A 25 7.47 38.49 2.19
C ARG A 25 8.61 37.83 1.45
N SER A 26 9.18 36.75 2.01
CA SER A 26 10.25 35.97 1.37
C SER A 26 9.72 34.80 0.55
N ILE A 27 8.40 34.61 0.49
CA ILE A 27 7.79 33.52 -0.28
C ILE A 27 7.50 34.03 -1.69
N HIS A 28 8.11 33.42 -2.67
CA HIS A 28 7.97 33.75 -4.08
C HIS A 28 7.07 32.79 -4.86
N ALA A 29 6.82 31.60 -4.31
CA ALA A 29 5.94 30.59 -4.88
C ALA A 29 5.23 29.81 -3.78
N VAL A 30 4.00 29.37 -4.06
CA VAL A 30 3.22 28.48 -3.22
C VAL A 30 2.80 27.30 -4.06
N GLY A 31 3.18 26.10 -3.65
CA GLY A 31 2.76 24.83 -4.24
C GLY A 31 1.71 24.16 -3.37
N PHE A 32 0.76 23.51 -4.00
CA PHE A 32 -0.24 22.67 -3.35
C PHE A 32 -0.03 21.22 -3.80
N ASP A 33 -0.06 20.30 -2.85
CA ASP A 33 -0.16 18.89 -3.14
C ASP A 33 -1.53 18.59 -3.74
N MET A 34 -1.61 17.60 -4.63
CA MET A 34 -2.86 17.31 -5.32
C MET A 34 -3.70 16.29 -4.54
N ASP A 35 -3.10 15.17 -4.16
CA ASP A 35 -3.82 14.04 -3.61
C ASP A 35 -4.30 14.32 -2.19
N TYR A 36 -5.63 14.27 -1.98
CA TYR A 36 -6.30 14.61 -0.70
C TYR A 36 -6.05 16.04 -0.20
N THR A 37 -5.40 16.89 -0.99
CA THR A 37 -5.24 18.32 -0.75
C THR A 37 -6.18 19.12 -1.66
N LEU A 38 -6.11 18.92 -2.96
CA LEU A 38 -6.97 19.56 -3.96
C LEU A 38 -8.03 18.61 -4.52
N VAL A 39 -7.75 17.32 -4.54
CA VAL A 39 -8.62 16.27 -5.09
C VAL A 39 -8.92 15.24 -4.01
N HIS A 40 -10.20 14.87 -3.89
CA HIS A 40 -10.65 13.78 -3.04
C HIS A 40 -10.99 12.56 -3.91
N TYR A 41 -10.55 11.38 -3.50
CA TYR A 41 -10.74 10.14 -4.24
C TYR A 41 -11.76 9.22 -3.57
N ASP A 42 -12.62 8.59 -4.35
CA ASP A 42 -13.30 7.36 -3.92
C ASP A 42 -12.30 6.21 -4.00
N VAL A 43 -11.61 5.97 -2.88
CA VAL A 43 -10.52 4.99 -2.81
C VAL A 43 -10.99 3.59 -3.11
N VAL A 44 -12.20 3.21 -2.67
CA VAL A 44 -12.71 1.85 -2.88
C VAL A 44 -12.99 1.61 -4.36
N ALA A 45 -13.63 2.58 -5.03
CA ALA A 45 -13.90 2.48 -6.46
C ALA A 45 -12.60 2.50 -7.28
N TRP A 46 -11.63 3.34 -6.89
CA TRP A 46 -10.31 3.41 -7.52
C TRP A 46 -9.57 2.07 -7.41
N GLU A 47 -9.46 1.53 -6.19
CA GLU A 47 -8.75 0.27 -5.93
C GLU A 47 -9.41 -0.92 -6.63
N ALA A 48 -10.73 -0.98 -6.65
CA ALA A 48 -11.45 -2.03 -7.37
C ALA A 48 -11.16 -1.98 -8.88
N ARG A 49 -11.09 -0.77 -9.46
CA ARG A 49 -10.76 -0.59 -10.87
C ARG A 49 -9.30 -0.93 -11.17
N ALA A 50 -8.37 -0.48 -10.31
CA ALA A 50 -6.95 -0.80 -10.43
C ALA A 50 -6.72 -2.32 -10.34
N TYR A 51 -7.33 -2.97 -9.34
CA TYR A 51 -7.29 -4.42 -9.20
C TYR A 51 -7.74 -5.14 -10.47
N GLU A 52 -8.90 -4.77 -11.01
CA GLU A 52 -9.45 -5.41 -12.20
C GLU A 52 -8.56 -5.23 -13.42
N HIS A 53 -8.01 -4.03 -13.61
CA HIS A 53 -7.09 -3.74 -14.71
C HIS A 53 -5.81 -4.60 -14.61
N VAL A 54 -5.18 -4.63 -13.44
CA VAL A 54 -3.99 -5.45 -13.22
C VAL A 54 -4.30 -6.95 -13.35
N ARG A 55 -5.44 -7.41 -12.82
CA ARG A 55 -5.90 -8.79 -12.95
C ARG A 55 -6.02 -9.21 -14.42
N GLN A 56 -6.60 -8.36 -15.27
CA GLN A 56 -6.71 -8.63 -16.71
C GLN A 56 -5.35 -8.77 -17.37
N ARG A 57 -4.41 -7.87 -17.06
CA ARG A 57 -3.03 -7.93 -17.59
C ARG A 57 -2.28 -9.18 -17.15
N LEU A 58 -2.46 -9.62 -15.91
CA LEU A 58 -1.90 -10.87 -15.41
C LEU A 58 -2.54 -12.11 -16.09
N ALA A 59 -3.85 -12.05 -16.38
CA ALA A 59 -4.53 -13.09 -17.14
C ALA A 59 -4.00 -13.22 -18.57
N GLU A 60 -3.69 -12.11 -19.23
CA GLU A 60 -3.06 -12.06 -20.57
C GLU A 60 -1.66 -12.67 -20.57
N ARG A 61 -0.94 -12.58 -19.43
CA ARG A 61 0.36 -13.25 -19.22
C ARG A 61 0.23 -14.73 -18.82
N GLY A 62 -0.98 -15.26 -18.75
CA GLY A 62 -1.25 -16.66 -18.47
C GLY A 62 -1.32 -17.03 -16.99
N LEU A 63 -1.32 -16.04 -16.07
CA LEU A 63 -1.49 -16.36 -14.65
C LEU A 63 -2.95 -16.76 -14.34
N PRO A 64 -3.17 -17.65 -13.36
CA PRO A 64 -4.50 -18.16 -13.00
C PRO A 64 -5.26 -17.19 -12.09
N VAL A 65 -5.68 -16.04 -12.64
CA VAL A 65 -6.30 -14.93 -11.90
C VAL A 65 -7.77 -14.67 -12.26
N LYS A 66 -8.36 -15.46 -13.17
CA LYS A 66 -9.69 -15.16 -13.74
C LYS A 66 -10.82 -15.19 -12.71
N ASP A 67 -10.71 -16.03 -11.71
CA ASP A 67 -11.68 -16.24 -10.63
C ASP A 67 -11.36 -15.44 -9.36
N LEU A 68 -10.29 -14.64 -9.37
CA LEU A 68 -9.93 -13.77 -8.26
C LEU A 68 -10.81 -12.52 -8.26
N ALA A 69 -11.15 -12.05 -7.06
CA ALA A 69 -11.97 -10.86 -6.86
C ALA A 69 -11.35 -9.94 -5.82
N PHE A 70 -11.56 -8.64 -5.99
CA PHE A 70 -11.11 -7.62 -5.04
C PHE A 70 -11.94 -7.67 -3.75
N ASP A 71 -11.25 -7.74 -2.62
CA ASP A 71 -11.85 -7.56 -1.30
C ASP A 71 -11.14 -6.42 -0.57
N ALA A 72 -11.80 -5.27 -0.47
CA ALA A 72 -11.27 -4.08 0.18
C ALA A 72 -11.07 -4.24 1.69
N GLN A 73 -11.63 -5.29 2.31
CA GLN A 73 -11.51 -5.56 3.75
C GLN A 73 -10.42 -6.58 4.08
N GLN A 74 -9.88 -7.25 3.08
CA GLN A 74 -8.90 -8.33 3.27
C GLN A 74 -7.58 -7.82 3.85
N PHE A 75 -7.14 -6.64 3.42
CA PHE A 75 -5.90 -6.04 3.87
C PHE A 75 -6.08 -4.62 4.41
N ALA A 76 -5.29 -4.26 5.41
CA ALA A 76 -5.21 -2.90 5.92
C ALA A 76 -4.21 -2.06 5.10
N ARG A 77 -4.13 -0.78 5.39
CA ARG A 77 -3.11 0.11 4.82
C ARG A 77 -1.83 0.11 5.66
N GLY A 78 -0.71 0.51 5.02
CA GLY A 78 0.59 0.62 5.68
C GLY A 78 1.18 -0.74 6.03
N LEU A 79 1.06 -1.67 5.11
CA LEU A 79 1.64 -3.01 5.20
C LEU A 79 3.03 -3.05 4.55
N VAL A 80 3.77 -4.08 4.86
CA VAL A 80 5.08 -4.38 4.27
C VAL A 80 5.04 -5.78 3.69
N VAL A 81 5.52 -5.93 2.47
CA VAL A 81 5.72 -7.25 1.86
C VAL A 81 7.09 -7.78 2.26
N ASP A 82 7.12 -8.98 2.78
CA ASP A 82 8.33 -9.77 2.99
C ASP A 82 8.59 -10.64 1.75
N LEU A 83 9.48 -10.18 0.90
CA LEU A 83 9.80 -10.86 -0.37
C LEU A 83 10.50 -12.22 -0.17
N GLN A 84 11.03 -12.50 1.01
CA GLN A 84 11.70 -13.75 1.31
C GLN A 84 10.69 -14.84 1.68
N GLU A 85 9.76 -14.49 2.58
CA GLU A 85 8.78 -15.45 3.12
C GLU A 85 7.45 -15.43 2.35
N GLY A 86 7.24 -14.47 1.44
CA GLY A 86 5.97 -14.29 0.75
C GLY A 86 4.86 -13.73 1.64
N ASN A 87 5.21 -13.18 2.80
CA ASN A 87 4.25 -12.69 3.78
C ASN A 87 3.92 -11.21 3.57
N ILE A 88 2.71 -10.83 3.97
CA ILE A 88 2.30 -9.44 4.12
C ILE A 88 2.21 -9.14 5.61
N VAL A 89 2.98 -8.17 6.08
CA VAL A 89 3.15 -7.93 7.51
C VAL A 89 2.81 -6.51 7.91
N LYS A 90 2.39 -6.33 9.16
CA LYS A 90 2.22 -5.03 9.79
C LYS A 90 3.27 -4.86 10.88
N ALA A 91 4.01 -3.75 10.81
CA ALA A 91 5.01 -3.42 11.80
C ALA A 91 4.55 -2.28 12.72
N ASN A 92 5.12 -2.25 13.92
CA ASN A 92 5.05 -1.07 14.77
C ASN A 92 6.14 -0.05 14.38
N ARG A 93 6.14 1.11 15.04
CA ARG A 93 7.12 2.19 14.79
C ARG A 93 8.59 1.81 15.03
N PHE A 94 8.86 0.68 15.65
CA PHE A 94 10.21 0.18 15.92
C PHE A 94 10.64 -0.92 14.95
N GLY A 95 9.82 -1.23 13.95
CA GLY A 95 10.10 -2.27 12.96
C GLY A 95 9.74 -3.69 13.38
N TYR A 96 9.12 -3.90 14.55
CA TYR A 96 8.68 -5.24 14.97
C TYR A 96 7.36 -5.60 14.33
N VAL A 97 7.29 -6.82 13.80
CA VAL A 97 6.07 -7.37 13.19
C VAL A 97 5.01 -7.62 14.26
N THR A 98 3.85 -7.00 14.08
CA THR A 98 2.70 -7.12 14.99
C THR A 98 1.61 -8.03 14.45
N GLN A 99 1.50 -8.14 13.14
CA GLN A 99 0.60 -9.04 12.43
C GLN A 99 1.29 -9.51 11.15
N ALA A 100 0.99 -10.73 10.71
CA ALA A 100 1.47 -11.28 9.46
C ALA A 100 0.40 -12.18 8.83
N SER A 101 0.29 -12.14 7.52
CA SER A 101 -0.46 -13.10 6.71
C SER A 101 0.46 -13.75 5.69
N HIS A 102 0.24 -15.03 5.42
CA HIS A 102 0.81 -15.73 4.28
C HIS A 102 -0.31 -15.92 3.26
N GLY A 103 -0.11 -15.41 2.06
CA GLY A 103 -1.22 -15.32 1.13
C GLY A 103 -2.38 -14.51 1.73
N THR A 104 -3.58 -15.07 1.67
CA THR A 104 -4.80 -14.47 2.24
C THR A 104 -5.09 -14.92 3.67
N THR A 105 -4.25 -15.77 4.26
CA THR A 105 -4.47 -16.36 5.57
C THR A 105 -3.58 -15.73 6.64
N MET A 106 -4.19 -15.26 7.74
CA MET A 106 -3.45 -14.74 8.88
C MET A 106 -2.62 -15.84 9.55
N LEU A 107 -1.36 -15.55 9.83
CA LEU A 107 -0.52 -16.44 10.61
C LEU A 107 -1.02 -16.52 12.06
N THR A 108 -0.95 -17.72 12.62
CA THR A 108 -1.16 -17.91 14.07
C THR A 108 -0.04 -17.20 14.84
N HIS A 109 -0.29 -16.89 16.12
CA HIS A 109 0.73 -16.28 16.98
C HIS A 109 2.03 -17.10 17.04
N GLU A 110 1.93 -18.43 17.03
CA GLU A 110 3.08 -19.33 17.05
C GLU A 110 3.89 -19.24 15.75
N GLN A 111 3.22 -19.29 14.60
CA GLN A 111 3.85 -19.14 13.28
C GLN A 111 4.51 -17.75 13.15
N GLN A 112 3.80 -16.69 13.50
CA GLN A 112 4.35 -15.35 13.46
C GLN A 112 5.57 -15.20 14.36
N ARG A 113 5.52 -15.75 15.58
CA ARG A 113 6.65 -15.72 16.51
C ARG A 113 7.85 -16.53 15.98
N ALA A 114 7.60 -17.68 15.38
CA ALA A 114 8.66 -18.50 14.77
C ALA A 114 9.37 -17.74 13.65
N ALA A 115 8.60 -17.05 12.77
CA ALA A 115 9.15 -16.32 11.64
C ALA A 115 9.83 -14.99 12.02
N TYR A 116 9.27 -14.25 13.01
CA TYR A 116 9.61 -12.83 13.20
C TYR A 116 10.11 -12.45 14.60
N SER A 117 10.29 -13.38 15.55
CA SER A 117 10.74 -13.04 16.91
C SER A 117 12.15 -12.45 16.99
N GLN A 118 12.99 -12.73 16.00
CA GLN A 118 14.38 -12.24 15.88
C GLN A 118 14.57 -11.28 14.70
N VAL A 119 13.48 -10.85 14.07
CA VAL A 119 13.51 -10.04 12.86
C VAL A 119 12.81 -8.71 13.13
N TRP A 120 13.45 -7.62 12.72
CA TRP A 120 12.80 -6.33 12.60
C TRP A 120 12.87 -5.86 11.15
N ILE A 121 11.92 -5.03 10.75
CA ILE A 121 11.84 -4.50 9.40
C ILE A 121 12.76 -3.30 9.27
N ASP A 122 13.77 -3.43 8.40
CA ASP A 122 14.58 -2.32 7.91
C ASP A 122 14.23 -2.10 6.43
N LEU A 123 13.52 -1.02 6.15
CA LEU A 123 13.07 -0.69 4.80
C LEU A 123 14.21 -0.34 3.83
N SER A 124 15.45 -0.23 4.30
CA SER A 124 16.65 -0.11 3.45
C SER A 124 17.09 -1.45 2.85
N GLU A 125 16.64 -2.56 3.42
CA GLU A 125 16.97 -3.89 2.93
C GLU A 125 16.05 -4.30 1.76
N PRO A 126 16.61 -4.98 0.73
CA PRO A 126 15.83 -5.40 -0.45
C PRO A 126 14.84 -6.55 -0.17
N ARG A 127 14.77 -7.04 1.07
CA ARG A 127 13.77 -8.00 1.55
C ARG A 127 12.39 -7.36 1.66
N TRP A 128 12.33 -6.09 2.02
CA TRP A 128 11.11 -5.43 2.43
C TRP A 128 10.60 -4.44 1.38
N VAL A 129 9.32 -4.50 1.09
CA VAL A 129 8.64 -3.49 0.27
C VAL A 129 7.52 -2.87 1.08
N PHE A 130 7.61 -1.56 1.29
CA PHE A 130 6.61 -0.82 2.03
C PHE A 130 5.47 -0.35 1.10
N LEU A 131 4.28 -0.84 1.36
CA LEU A 131 3.05 -0.44 0.68
C LEU A 131 2.48 0.81 1.38
N ASN A 132 3.09 1.96 1.11
CA ASN A 132 2.85 3.19 1.86
C ASN A 132 1.81 4.12 1.23
N THR A 133 1.28 3.78 0.07
CA THR A 133 0.30 4.62 -0.61
C THR A 133 -1.12 4.30 -0.15
N LEU A 134 -2.03 5.27 -0.33
CA LEU A 134 -3.46 5.03 -0.14
C LEU A 134 -4.05 4.12 -1.23
N PHE A 135 -3.26 3.83 -2.26
CA PHE A 135 -3.61 3.06 -3.46
C PHE A 135 -2.90 1.69 -3.52
N SER A 136 -2.62 1.07 -2.37
CA SER A 136 -1.90 -0.21 -2.30
C SER A 136 -2.76 -1.39 -1.83
N LEU A 137 -4.08 -1.21 -1.70
CA LEU A 137 -4.98 -2.29 -1.29
C LEU A 137 -5.16 -3.32 -2.41
N SER A 138 -5.29 -2.87 -3.65
CA SER A 138 -5.36 -3.73 -4.82
C SER A 138 -4.12 -4.58 -4.99
N GLU A 139 -2.93 -3.98 -4.78
CA GLU A 139 -1.65 -4.66 -4.81
C GLU A 139 -1.54 -5.73 -3.74
N SER A 140 -1.85 -5.38 -2.48
CA SER A 140 -1.84 -6.31 -1.35
C SER A 140 -2.78 -7.49 -1.57
N CYS A 141 -4.01 -7.20 -2.02
CA CYS A 141 -5.04 -8.20 -2.26
C CYS A 141 -4.62 -9.16 -3.37
N LEU A 142 -4.17 -8.63 -4.50
CA LEU A 142 -3.76 -9.42 -5.65
C LEU A 142 -2.53 -10.28 -5.34
N TYR A 143 -1.51 -9.68 -4.71
CA TYR A 143 -0.32 -10.41 -4.31
C TYR A 143 -0.64 -11.52 -3.32
N GLY A 144 -1.41 -11.27 -2.27
CA GLY A 144 -1.80 -12.30 -1.31
C GLY A 144 -2.55 -13.47 -1.97
N GLN A 145 -3.50 -13.18 -2.85
CA GLN A 145 -4.23 -14.22 -3.58
C GLN A 145 -3.32 -15.02 -4.53
N LEU A 146 -2.31 -14.38 -5.11
CA LEU A 146 -1.34 -15.06 -5.97
C LEU A 146 -0.34 -15.91 -5.18
N VAL A 147 0.03 -15.51 -3.96
CA VAL A 147 0.82 -16.36 -3.05
C VAL A 147 0.06 -17.67 -2.75
N ASP A 148 -1.25 -17.59 -2.47
CA ASP A 148 -2.07 -18.80 -2.28
C ASP A 148 -2.08 -19.73 -3.52
N ARG A 149 -2.02 -19.14 -4.73
CA ARG A 149 -1.94 -19.92 -5.99
C ARG A 149 -0.55 -20.51 -6.21
N PHE A 150 0.47 -19.75 -5.86
CA PHE A 150 1.86 -20.17 -5.95
C PHE A 150 2.13 -21.38 -5.05
N ASP A 151 1.67 -21.34 -3.79
CA ASP A 151 1.82 -22.44 -2.83
C ASP A 151 1.08 -23.72 -3.25
N ARG A 152 -0.05 -23.57 -3.96
CA ARG A 152 -0.79 -24.71 -4.52
C ARG A 152 -0.13 -25.30 -5.76
N GLY A 153 0.90 -24.65 -6.31
CA GLY A 153 1.54 -25.05 -7.55
C GLY A 153 0.75 -24.68 -8.81
N ASP A 154 -0.25 -23.79 -8.70
CA ASP A 154 -1.07 -23.33 -9.84
C ASP A 154 -0.29 -22.38 -10.77
N ILE A 155 0.84 -21.81 -10.31
CA ILE A 155 1.69 -20.88 -11.05
C ILE A 155 2.97 -21.56 -11.46
N THR A 156 3.30 -21.52 -12.74
CA THR A 156 4.53 -22.09 -13.31
C THR A 156 5.41 -20.99 -13.91
N GLY A 157 6.74 -21.21 -13.91
CA GLY A 157 7.69 -20.25 -14.49
C GLY A 157 8.01 -19.06 -13.60
N ILE A 158 7.61 -19.10 -12.32
CA ILE A 158 7.99 -18.18 -11.27
C ILE A 158 8.63 -19.00 -10.16
N ASP A 159 9.85 -18.64 -9.76
CA ASP A 159 10.68 -19.49 -8.90
C ASP A 159 10.49 -19.21 -7.41
N ASP A 160 10.11 -18.00 -7.05
CA ASP A 160 9.95 -17.57 -5.66
C ASP A 160 8.96 -16.40 -5.49
N CYS A 161 8.65 -16.08 -4.23
CA CYS A 161 7.73 -15.01 -3.87
C CYS A 161 8.23 -13.61 -4.29
N ARG A 162 9.53 -13.42 -4.39
CA ARG A 162 10.13 -12.18 -4.89
C ARG A 162 9.82 -11.98 -6.37
N ALA A 163 10.04 -13.01 -7.19
CA ALA A 163 9.74 -12.98 -8.62
C ALA A 163 8.24 -12.81 -8.87
N LEU A 164 7.42 -13.46 -8.03
CA LEU A 164 5.97 -13.27 -8.04
C LEU A 164 5.58 -11.82 -7.77
N TYR A 165 6.13 -11.22 -6.71
CA TYR A 165 5.87 -9.83 -6.39
C TYR A 165 6.31 -8.89 -7.52
N GLN A 166 7.50 -9.10 -8.09
CA GLN A 166 8.01 -8.30 -9.21
C GLN A 166 7.05 -8.35 -10.41
N THR A 167 6.52 -9.54 -10.72
CA THR A 167 5.55 -9.71 -11.80
C THR A 167 4.28 -8.88 -11.55
N VAL A 168 3.76 -8.89 -10.32
CA VAL A 168 2.59 -8.08 -9.94
C VAL A 168 2.90 -6.59 -10.03
N ASN A 169 4.01 -6.15 -9.44
CA ASN A 169 4.41 -4.74 -9.39
C ASN A 169 4.67 -4.15 -10.78
N GLU A 170 5.27 -4.91 -11.70
CA GLU A 170 5.43 -4.50 -13.11
C GLU A 170 4.08 -4.22 -13.77
N GLN A 171 3.06 -5.06 -13.51
CA GLN A 171 1.74 -4.84 -14.10
C GLN A 171 1.00 -3.65 -13.48
N ILE A 172 1.19 -3.41 -12.18
CA ILE A 172 0.67 -2.23 -11.50
C ILE A 172 1.28 -0.96 -12.08
N ASN A 173 2.62 -0.93 -12.20
CA ASN A 173 3.30 0.23 -12.78
C ASN A 173 2.89 0.48 -14.23
N ALA A 174 2.74 -0.57 -15.04
CA ALA A 174 2.27 -0.45 -16.42
C ALA A 174 0.82 0.04 -16.49
N ALA A 175 -0.06 -0.44 -15.61
CA ALA A 175 -1.45 0.02 -15.53
C ALA A 175 -1.56 1.51 -15.18
N HIS A 176 -0.71 2.00 -14.30
CA HIS A 176 -0.66 3.43 -13.94
C HIS A 176 -0.17 4.33 -15.08
N LEU A 177 0.64 3.80 -15.99
CA LEU A 177 1.14 4.57 -17.16
C LEU A 177 0.10 4.62 -18.30
N GLU A 178 -0.83 3.71 -18.34
CA GLU A 178 -1.88 3.66 -19.36
C GLU A 178 -3.09 4.55 -19.03
N GLY A 179 -3.23 5.03 -17.77
CA GLY A 179 -4.28 5.95 -17.29
C GLY A 179 -5.53 5.24 -16.88
#